data_f58f70ee667e2ab8aaa245c4fbe2b522
#
_entry.id   f58f70ee667e2ab8aaa245c4fbe2b522
#
_cell.length_a   1.000
_cell.length_b   1.000
_cell.length_c   1.000
_cell.angle_alpha   90.00
_cell.angle_beta   90.00
_cell.angle_gamma   90.00
#
_symmetry.space_group_name_H-M   'P 1'
#
loop_
_entity.id
_entity.type
_entity.pdbx_description
1 polymer ?
#
loop_
_entity_poly.entity_id
_entity_poly.type
_entity_poly.pdbx_seq_one_letter_code
_entity_poly.pdbx_strand_id
1 'polypeptide(L)'
;MKKTSSFRARLILSYAALLILVMVLSISIADAFFIRAFKTFLSGGYGSPFGIKSMIIEPESYLLTTTYLKFHDMMRLSVWIGGCAVMLIALGVAGWFTRRFSQPISGFASFADRIGHGDYDAQISNNQGLREFAELSDSLNHMAHELKCRDEVEQELFSNLSHELRTPVTVIKGYMEALDAGMISNPQELHGAAEAISQETANLEIMINELRQLAQIDNNAVMPEESDFDVDEVLGYIWRRFAPIAAGRGVLLSHQFDAHVKVHLDRQLLDRAVANLLSNAITATPSGNSVTLSSRVNDSRGVSIVVEDTGSGIPQEDLAHVFDRFFRGDRSRNRRSGGLGLGLPIARDLVEIEAGHLDIKSTVGIGTRVTVSYPRSAVARNEVLQAS
;
A
#
# COMPACT_ATOMS: atom_id res chain seq x y z
N MET A 1 -4.98 -11.03 26.48
CA MET A 1 -5.58 -9.96 27.31
C MET A 1 -5.09 -9.86 28.78
N LYS A 2 -4.41 -10.85 29.38
CA LYS A 2 -3.98 -10.82 30.82
C LYS A 2 -2.63 -10.10 31.09
N LYS A 3 -1.77 -9.85 30.10
CA LYS A 3 -0.42 -9.26 30.32
C LYS A 3 -0.39 -7.73 30.45
N THR A 4 -1.33 -7.01 29.86
CA THR A 4 -1.34 -5.53 29.86
C THR A 4 -1.82 -4.93 31.16
N SER A 5 -2.74 -5.60 31.88
CA SER A 5 -3.19 -5.14 33.19
C SER A 5 -2.07 -5.20 34.25
N SER A 6 -1.14 -6.17 34.12
CA SER A 6 -0.03 -6.32 35.08
C SER A 6 1.05 -5.23 34.91
N PHE A 7 1.31 -4.77 33.67
CA PHE A 7 2.29 -3.70 33.43
C PHE A 7 1.79 -2.34 33.93
N ARG A 8 0.52 -2.00 33.64
CA ARG A 8 -0.12 -0.76 34.13
C ARG A 8 -0.19 -0.73 35.64
N ALA A 9 -0.62 -1.83 36.26
CA ALA A 9 -0.66 -1.95 37.72
C ALA A 9 0.75 -1.80 38.30
N ARG A 10 1.78 -2.40 37.73
CA ARG A 10 3.18 -2.27 38.17
C ARG A 10 3.70 -0.84 38.02
N LEU A 11 3.36 -0.15 36.93
CA LEU A 11 3.77 1.24 36.71
C LEU A 11 3.12 2.17 37.72
N ILE A 12 1.80 2.08 37.96
CA ILE A 12 1.09 2.85 38.96
C ILE A 12 1.64 2.54 40.37
N LEU A 13 1.90 1.27 40.66
CA LEU A 13 2.44 0.84 41.93
C LEU A 13 3.86 1.39 42.17
N SER A 14 4.71 1.41 41.16
CA SER A 14 6.07 1.96 41.24
C SER A 14 6.07 3.47 41.45
N TYR A 15 5.17 4.22 40.77
CA TYR A 15 4.99 5.65 41.00
C TYR A 15 4.44 5.95 42.39
N ALA A 16 3.45 5.18 42.84
CA ALA A 16 2.91 5.32 44.18
C ALA A 16 3.97 5.02 45.29
N ALA A 17 4.78 3.97 45.07
CA ALA A 17 5.89 3.64 45.96
C ALA A 17 6.96 4.74 46.01
N LEU A 18 7.32 5.31 44.86
CA LEU A 18 8.25 6.44 44.77
C LEU A 18 7.73 7.68 45.46
N LEU A 19 6.45 8.02 45.27
CA LEU A 19 5.81 9.15 45.96
C LEU A 19 5.74 8.97 47.48
N ILE A 20 5.45 7.77 47.95
CA ILE A 20 5.48 7.43 49.37
C ILE A 20 6.90 7.58 49.91
N LEU A 21 7.91 7.09 49.18
CA LEU A 21 9.32 7.21 49.59
C LEU A 21 9.74 8.67 49.71
N VAL A 22 9.40 9.49 48.70
CA VAL A 22 9.71 10.93 48.68
C VAL A 22 9.01 11.64 49.82
N MET A 23 7.74 11.29 50.11
CA MET A 23 6.98 11.86 51.24
C MET A 23 7.62 11.52 52.57
N VAL A 24 7.97 10.25 52.82
CA VAL A 24 8.64 9.82 54.07
C VAL A 24 9.99 10.51 54.22
N LEU A 25 10.77 10.62 53.14
CA LEU A 25 12.08 11.30 53.14
C LEU A 25 11.93 12.80 53.45
N SER A 26 10.95 13.47 52.85
CA SER A 26 10.64 14.89 53.10
C SER A 26 10.26 15.14 54.54
N ILE A 27 9.43 14.26 55.14
CA ILE A 27 9.05 14.38 56.52
C ILE A 27 10.24 14.18 57.43
N SER A 28 11.11 13.18 57.17
CA SER A 28 12.29 12.91 57.99
C SER A 28 13.31 14.07 57.89
N ILE A 29 13.48 14.68 56.75
CA ILE A 29 14.36 15.87 56.54
C ILE A 29 13.77 17.07 57.31
N ALA A 30 12.45 17.31 57.21
CA ALA A 30 11.77 18.40 57.92
C ALA A 30 11.89 18.25 59.43
N ASP A 31 11.69 17.03 59.96
CA ASP A 31 11.86 16.73 61.39
C ASP A 31 13.32 17.00 61.84
N ALA A 32 14.30 16.51 61.10
CA ALA A 32 15.72 16.70 61.45
C ALA A 32 16.13 18.18 61.39
N PHE A 33 15.64 18.93 60.38
CA PHE A 33 15.89 20.36 60.24
C PHE A 33 15.24 21.14 61.37
N PHE A 34 14.01 20.81 61.72
CA PHE A 34 13.28 21.47 62.79
C PHE A 34 13.96 21.25 64.15
N ILE A 35 14.35 20.01 64.49
CA ILE A 35 15.07 19.69 65.72
C ILE A 35 16.39 20.49 65.80
N ARG A 36 17.10 20.60 64.70
CA ARG A 36 18.38 21.31 64.63
C ARG A 36 18.19 22.83 64.79
N ALA A 37 17.22 23.40 64.09
CA ALA A 37 16.88 24.82 64.18
C ALA A 37 16.38 25.22 65.58
N PHE A 38 15.58 24.38 66.18
CA PHE A 38 15.09 24.61 67.53
C PHE A 38 16.17 24.52 68.61
N LYS A 39 17.09 23.55 68.48
CA LYS A 39 18.29 23.47 69.36
C LYS A 39 19.15 24.70 69.25
N THR A 40 19.39 25.20 68.03
CA THR A 40 20.17 26.39 67.74
C THR A 40 19.51 27.66 68.31
N PHE A 41 18.18 27.75 68.21
CA PHE A 41 17.38 28.81 68.79
C PHE A 41 17.49 28.82 70.32
N LEU A 42 17.39 27.67 70.98
CA LEU A 42 17.51 27.54 72.45
C LEU A 42 18.94 27.81 72.93
N SER A 43 19.98 27.50 72.14
CA SER A 43 21.39 27.74 72.48
C SER A 43 21.82 29.21 72.34
N GLY A 44 20.91 30.10 71.95
CA GLY A 44 21.21 31.54 71.82
C GLY A 44 22.10 31.89 70.60
N GLY A 45 22.32 30.95 69.66
CA GLY A 45 23.23 31.11 68.52
C GLY A 45 22.68 32.04 67.42
N TYR A 46 21.42 32.44 67.42
CA TYR A 46 20.89 33.49 66.55
C TYR A 46 20.56 34.71 67.36
N GLY A 47 21.23 35.83 67.06
CA GLY A 47 20.85 37.12 67.56
C GLY A 47 19.35 37.33 67.28
N SER A 48 18.56 37.51 68.31
CA SER A 48 17.11 37.71 68.24
C SER A 48 16.77 38.79 67.22
N PRO A 49 16.00 38.58 66.15
CA PRO A 49 15.56 39.63 65.27
C PRO A 49 14.70 40.70 65.96
N PHE A 50 14.25 40.44 67.21
CA PHE A 50 13.36 41.30 68.00
C PHE A 50 14.02 41.88 69.25
N GLY A 51 15.40 41.92 69.35
CA GLY A 51 16.06 42.69 70.41
C GLY A 51 15.78 42.28 71.84
N ILE A 52 15.24 41.09 72.07
CA ILE A 52 14.97 40.57 73.38
C ILE A 52 16.26 39.93 73.92
N LYS A 53 17.14 40.82 74.53
CA LYS A 53 18.30 40.40 75.28
C LYS A 53 17.82 39.57 76.47
N SER A 54 18.32 38.35 76.52
CA SER A 54 18.47 37.52 77.70
C SER A 54 17.66 37.93 78.95
N MET A 55 16.37 37.69 78.97
CA MET A 55 15.65 37.46 80.20
C MET A 55 16.11 36.07 80.64
N ILE A 56 16.81 36.01 81.76
CA ILE A 56 17.08 34.79 82.53
C ILE A 56 15.75 34.23 82.87
N ILE A 57 15.25 33.27 82.17
CA ILE A 57 14.06 32.50 82.49
C ILE A 57 14.56 31.36 83.40
N GLU A 58 14.43 31.52 84.66
CA GLU A 58 14.47 30.39 85.61
C GLU A 58 13.42 29.35 85.15
N PRO A 59 13.68 28.07 85.39
CA PRO A 59 13.11 27.00 84.61
C PRO A 59 11.64 26.75 84.96
N GLU A 60 10.75 27.45 84.36
CA GLU A 60 9.47 26.86 84.00
C GLU A 60 9.66 25.93 82.84
N SER A 61 10.57 25.00 83.01
CA SER A 61 10.97 23.98 81.98
C SER A 61 9.76 23.18 81.46
N TYR A 62 8.70 23.14 82.19
CA TYR A 62 7.49 22.39 81.86
C TYR A 62 6.64 23.09 80.80
N LEU A 63 6.49 24.41 80.84
CA LEU A 63 5.69 25.20 79.87
C LEU A 63 6.39 25.26 78.51
N LEU A 64 7.71 25.46 78.50
CA LEU A 64 8.50 25.46 77.30
C LEU A 64 8.51 24.07 76.63
N THR A 65 8.61 23.00 77.34
CA THR A 65 8.59 21.63 76.85
C THR A 65 7.20 21.27 76.33
N THR A 66 6.12 21.69 76.98
CA THR A 66 4.75 21.41 76.52
C THR A 66 4.42 22.20 75.22
N THR A 67 4.85 23.44 75.17
CA THR A 67 4.65 24.29 73.98
C THR A 67 5.45 23.77 72.73
N TYR A 68 6.70 23.33 72.99
CA TYR A 68 7.51 22.69 71.94
C TYR A 68 6.84 21.41 71.40
N LEU A 69 6.39 20.52 72.26
CA LEU A 69 5.75 19.27 71.86
C LEU A 69 4.49 19.54 71.02
N LYS A 70 3.62 20.47 71.52
CA LYS A 70 2.43 20.85 70.70
C LYS A 70 2.75 21.47 69.34
N PHE A 71 3.74 22.35 69.28
CA PHE A 71 4.15 22.96 68.05
C PHE A 71 4.75 21.92 67.04
N HIS A 72 5.60 21.03 67.58
CA HIS A 72 6.18 19.93 66.81
C HIS A 72 5.08 19.02 66.26
N ASP A 73 4.08 18.64 67.06
CA ASP A 73 2.97 17.80 66.62
C ASP A 73 2.09 18.50 65.55
N MET A 74 1.81 19.80 65.72
CA MET A 74 1.09 20.58 64.74
C MET A 74 1.86 20.67 63.39
N MET A 75 3.18 20.88 63.45
CA MET A 75 4.04 20.91 62.28
C MET A 75 4.04 19.55 61.57
N ARG A 76 4.22 18.46 62.30
CA ARG A 76 4.14 17.10 61.74
C ARG A 76 2.79 16.85 61.09
N LEU A 77 1.68 17.19 61.73
CA LEU A 77 0.34 17.03 61.18
C LEU A 77 0.16 17.82 59.89
N SER A 78 0.66 19.08 59.84
CA SER A 78 0.59 19.93 58.65
C SER A 78 1.39 19.33 57.47
N VAL A 79 2.59 18.79 57.75
CA VAL A 79 3.43 18.12 56.71
C VAL A 79 2.75 16.84 56.22
N TRP A 80 2.14 16.05 57.10
CA TRP A 80 1.38 14.86 56.73
C TRP A 80 0.16 15.19 55.87
N ILE A 81 -0.64 16.21 56.25
CA ILE A 81 -1.80 16.64 55.48
C ILE A 81 -1.36 17.16 54.09
N GLY A 82 -0.31 18.00 54.05
CA GLY A 82 0.24 18.51 52.78
C GLY A 82 0.78 17.38 51.88
N GLY A 83 1.52 16.43 52.48
CA GLY A 83 2.02 15.27 51.75
C GLY A 83 0.90 14.38 51.16
N CYS A 84 -0.14 14.12 51.97
CA CYS A 84 -1.31 13.37 51.48
C CYS A 84 -2.05 14.10 50.36
N ALA A 85 -2.21 15.42 50.44
CA ALA A 85 -2.84 16.22 49.37
C ALA A 85 -2.05 16.17 48.08
N VAL A 86 -0.73 16.35 48.13
CA VAL A 86 0.15 16.24 46.97
C VAL A 86 0.09 14.84 46.34
N MET A 87 0.08 13.80 47.18
CA MET A 87 -0.03 12.41 46.71
C MET A 87 -1.34 12.15 45.97
N LEU A 88 -2.48 12.64 46.51
CA LEU A 88 -3.78 12.50 45.85
C LEU A 88 -3.84 13.24 44.52
N ILE A 89 -3.28 14.45 44.45
CA ILE A 89 -3.17 15.20 43.19
C ILE A 89 -2.32 14.44 42.19
N ALA A 90 -1.13 13.93 42.59
CA ALA A 90 -0.24 13.18 41.73
C ALA A 90 -0.89 11.89 41.19
N LEU A 91 -1.63 11.16 42.01
CA LEU A 91 -2.40 9.99 41.58
C LEU A 91 -3.51 10.36 40.60
N GLY A 92 -4.20 11.48 40.82
CA GLY A 92 -5.21 12.02 39.91
C GLY A 92 -4.60 12.36 38.51
N VAL A 93 -3.46 13.06 38.54
CA VAL A 93 -2.73 13.41 37.31
C VAL A 93 -2.23 12.15 36.58
N ALA A 94 -1.67 11.19 37.30
CA ALA A 94 -1.22 9.92 36.72
C ALA A 94 -2.37 9.12 36.08
N GLY A 95 -3.52 9.06 36.79
CA GLY A 95 -4.73 8.41 36.25
C GLY A 95 -5.28 9.12 35.03
N TRP A 96 -5.32 10.45 35.04
CA TRP A 96 -5.71 11.26 33.89
C TRP A 96 -4.76 11.05 32.69
N PHE A 97 -3.44 11.10 32.93
CA PHE A 97 -2.42 10.88 31.90
C PHE A 97 -2.53 9.46 31.30
N THR A 98 -2.73 8.44 32.14
CA THR A 98 -2.91 7.06 31.68
C THR A 98 -4.12 6.92 30.77
N ARG A 99 -5.24 7.53 31.12
CA ARG A 99 -6.44 7.51 30.27
C ARG A 99 -6.27 8.32 28.99
N ARG A 100 -5.60 9.45 29.07
CA ARG A 100 -5.45 10.40 27.95
C ARG A 100 -4.42 9.93 26.91
N PHE A 101 -3.36 9.24 27.33
CA PHE A 101 -2.24 8.84 26.45
C PHE A 101 -2.04 7.33 26.35
N SER A 102 -2.01 6.59 27.46
CA SER A 102 -1.66 5.15 27.39
C SER A 102 -2.75 4.28 26.77
N GLN A 103 -4.03 4.64 26.93
CA GLN A 103 -5.13 3.88 26.34
C GLN A 103 -5.13 3.97 24.80
N PRO A 104 -5.06 5.17 24.18
CA PRO A 104 -4.96 5.30 22.75
C PRO A 104 -3.78 4.54 22.16
N ILE A 105 -2.58 4.71 22.74
CA ILE A 105 -1.37 4.03 22.25
C ILE A 105 -1.53 2.51 22.25
N SER A 106 -2.16 1.95 23.30
CA SER A 106 -2.43 0.50 23.32
C SER A 106 -3.47 0.07 22.28
N GLY A 107 -4.38 0.96 21.90
CA GLY A 107 -5.32 0.76 20.81
C GLY A 107 -4.60 0.65 19.46
N PHE A 108 -3.67 1.58 19.19
CA PHE A 108 -2.84 1.54 17.98
C PHE A 108 -1.98 0.27 17.90
N ALA A 109 -1.36 -0.14 19.00
CA ALA A 109 -0.59 -1.38 19.04
C ALA A 109 -1.44 -2.63 18.77
N SER A 110 -2.65 -2.70 19.33
CA SER A 110 -3.57 -3.82 19.06
C SER A 110 -4.12 -3.81 17.63
N PHE A 111 -4.33 -2.63 17.05
CA PHE A 111 -4.71 -2.47 15.66
C PHE A 111 -3.59 -2.96 14.73
N ALA A 112 -2.35 -2.50 14.94
CA ALA A 112 -1.20 -2.94 14.14
C ALA A 112 -0.99 -4.46 14.22
N ASP A 113 -1.21 -5.07 15.40
CA ASP A 113 -1.15 -6.52 15.57
C ASP A 113 -2.24 -7.24 14.76
N ARG A 114 -3.47 -6.73 14.76
CA ARG A 114 -4.58 -7.26 13.95
C ARG A 114 -4.28 -7.18 12.46
N ILE A 115 -3.84 -6.02 11.98
CA ILE A 115 -3.44 -5.81 10.57
C ILE A 115 -2.32 -6.79 10.19
N GLY A 116 -1.30 -6.97 11.05
CA GLY A 116 -0.22 -7.93 10.83
C GLY A 116 -0.66 -9.39 10.75
N HIS A 117 -1.84 -9.72 11.26
CA HIS A 117 -2.46 -11.04 11.15
C HIS A 117 -3.51 -11.13 10.02
N GLY A 118 -3.60 -10.13 9.15
CA GLY A 118 -4.51 -10.12 7.99
C GLY A 118 -5.93 -9.65 8.29
N ASP A 119 -6.22 -9.13 9.49
CA ASP A 119 -7.53 -8.56 9.81
C ASP A 119 -7.60 -7.09 9.35
N TYR A 120 -7.75 -6.90 8.05
CA TYR A 120 -7.81 -5.58 7.43
C TYR A 120 -9.14 -4.86 7.64
N ASP A 121 -10.17 -5.54 8.15
CA ASP A 121 -11.44 -4.91 8.56
C ASP A 121 -11.35 -4.20 9.92
N ALA A 122 -10.22 -4.32 10.60
CA ALA A 122 -9.98 -3.62 11.84
C ALA A 122 -10.08 -2.10 11.64
N GLN A 123 -10.76 -1.41 12.56
CA GLN A 123 -10.85 0.04 12.56
C GLN A 123 -10.48 0.60 13.93
N ILE A 124 -9.86 1.77 13.94
CA ILE A 124 -9.61 2.57 15.12
C ILE A 124 -10.65 3.67 15.18
N SER A 125 -11.36 3.75 16.31
CA SER A 125 -12.34 4.83 16.53
C SER A 125 -11.63 6.19 16.66
N ASN A 126 -12.08 7.16 15.91
CA ASN A 126 -11.57 8.55 15.89
C ASN A 126 -11.94 9.37 17.15
N ASN A 127 -12.53 8.74 18.19
CA ASN A 127 -13.10 9.44 19.35
C ASN A 127 -12.07 9.70 20.48
N GLN A 128 -10.81 9.97 20.18
CA GLN A 128 -9.71 9.96 21.14
C GLN A 128 -9.28 11.35 21.67
N GLY A 129 -10.05 12.39 21.41
CA GLY A 129 -9.97 13.66 22.14
C GLY A 129 -8.73 14.54 21.93
N LEU A 130 -7.71 14.09 21.20
CA LEU A 130 -6.56 14.86 20.73
C LEU A 130 -6.52 14.80 19.21
N ARG A 131 -6.29 15.94 18.58
CA ARG A 131 -6.28 16.06 17.13
C ARG A 131 -5.22 15.17 16.49
N GLU A 132 -4.06 15.07 17.11
CA GLU A 132 -2.94 14.25 16.64
C GLU A 132 -3.28 12.75 16.61
N PHE A 133 -4.03 12.27 17.59
CA PHE A 133 -4.49 10.88 17.61
C PHE A 133 -5.61 10.62 16.60
N ALA A 134 -6.44 11.63 16.32
CA ALA A 134 -7.44 11.56 15.28
C ALA A 134 -6.80 11.44 13.89
N GLU A 135 -5.85 12.32 13.56
CA GLU A 135 -5.09 12.30 12.31
C GLU A 135 -4.33 10.97 12.12
N LEU A 136 -3.74 10.43 13.19
CA LEU A 136 -3.09 9.12 13.17
C LEU A 136 -4.09 7.98 12.95
N SER A 137 -5.26 8.04 13.59
CA SER A 137 -6.32 7.03 13.40
C SER A 137 -6.81 7.00 11.96
N ASP A 138 -7.03 8.17 11.37
CA ASP A 138 -7.46 8.31 9.96
C ASP A 138 -6.40 7.76 9.00
N SER A 139 -5.13 8.08 9.23
CA SER A 139 -4.02 7.57 8.41
C SER A 139 -3.88 6.06 8.51
N LEU A 140 -4.02 5.49 9.71
CA LEU A 140 -3.97 4.04 9.93
C LEU A 140 -5.18 3.31 9.34
N ASN A 141 -6.37 3.88 9.45
CA ASN A 141 -7.56 3.31 8.83
C ASN A 141 -7.47 3.35 7.29
N HIS A 142 -6.91 4.43 6.72
CA HIS A 142 -6.64 4.52 5.28
C HIS A 142 -5.66 3.44 4.83
N MET A 143 -4.54 3.26 5.56
CA MET A 143 -3.58 2.19 5.28
C MET A 143 -4.22 0.80 5.33
N ALA A 144 -5.08 0.53 6.34
CA ALA A 144 -5.80 -0.74 6.44
C ALA A 144 -6.72 -0.98 5.24
N HIS A 145 -7.41 0.07 4.79
CA HIS A 145 -8.26 0.00 3.61
C HIS A 145 -7.45 -0.27 2.32
N GLU A 146 -6.31 0.39 2.13
CA GLU A 146 -5.42 0.10 1.00
C GLU A 146 -4.89 -1.33 1.02
N LEU A 147 -4.49 -1.84 2.21
CA LEU A 147 -4.05 -3.23 2.35
C LEU A 147 -5.18 -4.21 2.05
N LYS A 148 -6.41 -3.92 2.49
CA LYS A 148 -7.59 -4.73 2.18
C LYS A 148 -7.84 -4.80 0.68
N CYS A 149 -7.86 -3.66 0.00
CA CYS A 149 -8.06 -3.61 -1.46
C CYS A 149 -6.97 -4.40 -2.21
N ARG A 150 -5.71 -4.32 -1.76
CA ARG A 150 -4.63 -5.11 -2.36
C ARG A 150 -4.81 -6.61 -2.14
N ASP A 151 -5.18 -7.03 -0.93
CA ASP A 151 -5.42 -8.44 -0.60
C ASP A 151 -6.60 -9.01 -1.40
N GLU A 152 -7.69 -8.25 -1.55
CA GLU A 152 -8.85 -8.63 -2.37
C GLU A 152 -8.47 -8.81 -3.84
N VAL A 153 -7.70 -7.88 -4.41
CA VAL A 153 -7.18 -7.98 -5.78
C VAL A 153 -6.25 -9.19 -5.94
N GLU A 154 -5.38 -9.46 -4.97
CA GLU A 154 -4.48 -10.61 -5.00
C GLU A 154 -5.25 -11.93 -4.90
N GLN A 155 -6.26 -12.04 -4.04
CA GLN A 155 -7.11 -13.23 -3.92
C GLN A 155 -7.92 -13.47 -5.20
N GLU A 156 -8.47 -12.42 -5.81
CA GLU A 156 -9.16 -12.52 -7.09
C GLU A 156 -8.22 -12.98 -8.21
N LEU A 157 -6.98 -12.46 -8.23
CA LEU A 157 -5.92 -12.89 -9.14
C LEU A 157 -5.66 -14.40 -9.03
N PHE A 158 -5.41 -14.91 -7.82
CA PHE A 158 -5.16 -16.34 -7.61
C PHE A 158 -6.37 -17.22 -7.96
N SER A 159 -7.58 -16.75 -7.65
CA SER A 159 -8.82 -17.45 -8.00
C SER A 159 -8.97 -17.57 -9.52
N ASN A 160 -8.83 -16.47 -10.24
CA ASN A 160 -8.97 -16.41 -11.69
C ASN A 160 -7.88 -17.24 -12.38
N LEU A 161 -6.63 -17.14 -11.96
CA LEU A 161 -5.52 -17.95 -12.45
C LEU A 161 -5.80 -19.45 -12.29
N SER A 162 -6.26 -19.86 -11.10
CA SER A 162 -6.57 -21.28 -10.84
C SER A 162 -7.64 -21.80 -11.78
N HIS A 163 -8.62 -21.00 -12.11
CA HIS A 163 -9.69 -21.36 -13.05
C HIS A 163 -9.20 -21.43 -14.49
N GLU A 164 -8.45 -20.43 -14.94
CA GLU A 164 -7.99 -20.36 -16.34
C GLU A 164 -6.88 -21.40 -16.63
N LEU A 165 -6.03 -21.74 -15.67
CA LEU A 165 -5.04 -22.81 -15.83
C LEU A 165 -5.65 -24.21 -15.78
N ARG A 166 -6.73 -24.41 -15.03
CA ARG A 166 -7.39 -25.73 -14.91
C ARG A 166 -7.98 -26.20 -16.25
N THR A 167 -8.53 -25.29 -17.04
CA THR A 167 -9.20 -25.61 -18.31
C THR A 167 -8.25 -26.25 -19.31
N PRO A 168 -7.12 -25.64 -19.73
CA PRO A 168 -6.19 -26.26 -20.69
C PRO A 168 -5.59 -27.57 -20.15
N VAL A 169 -5.25 -27.61 -18.86
CA VAL A 169 -4.75 -28.84 -18.23
C VAL A 169 -5.77 -29.97 -18.30
N THR A 170 -7.07 -29.68 -18.08
CA THR A 170 -8.13 -30.67 -18.17
C THR A 170 -8.31 -31.18 -19.62
N VAL A 171 -8.20 -30.30 -20.62
CA VAL A 171 -8.28 -30.67 -22.05
C VAL A 171 -7.11 -31.57 -22.42
N ILE A 172 -5.88 -31.18 -22.09
CA ILE A 172 -4.67 -31.97 -22.34
C ILE A 172 -4.81 -33.35 -21.70
N LYS A 173 -5.20 -33.39 -20.42
CA LYS A 173 -5.40 -34.63 -19.67
C LYS A 173 -6.45 -35.52 -20.33
N GLY A 174 -7.59 -34.94 -20.74
CA GLY A 174 -8.66 -35.69 -21.41
C GLY A 174 -8.20 -36.35 -22.74
N TYR A 175 -7.44 -35.63 -23.57
CA TYR A 175 -6.89 -36.21 -24.78
C TYR A 175 -5.87 -37.30 -24.48
N MET A 176 -5.00 -37.11 -23.47
CA MET A 176 -4.04 -38.15 -23.06
C MET A 176 -4.72 -39.40 -22.51
N GLU A 177 -5.78 -39.27 -21.72
CA GLU A 177 -6.58 -40.39 -21.24
C GLU A 177 -7.31 -41.14 -22.37
N ALA A 178 -7.84 -40.40 -23.36
CA ALA A 178 -8.47 -41.01 -24.53
C ALA A 178 -7.48 -41.76 -25.42
N LEU A 179 -6.25 -41.26 -25.55
CA LEU A 179 -5.15 -41.95 -26.25
C LEU A 179 -4.73 -43.22 -25.52
N ASP A 180 -4.56 -43.18 -24.21
CA ASP A 180 -4.16 -44.33 -23.37
C ASP A 180 -5.25 -45.42 -23.36
N ALA A 181 -6.51 -45.02 -23.34
CA ALA A 181 -7.67 -45.91 -23.42
C ALA A 181 -7.89 -46.52 -24.83
N GLY A 182 -7.08 -46.12 -25.83
CA GLY A 182 -7.23 -46.60 -27.21
C GLY A 182 -8.50 -46.09 -27.92
N MET A 183 -9.14 -45.07 -27.37
CA MET A 183 -10.33 -44.45 -27.97
C MET A 183 -10.02 -43.61 -29.20
N ILE A 184 -8.77 -43.13 -29.34
CA ILE A 184 -8.24 -42.42 -30.48
C ILE A 184 -7.26 -43.35 -31.20
N SER A 185 -7.67 -43.93 -32.32
CA SER A 185 -6.88 -44.97 -32.99
C SER A 185 -6.60 -44.69 -34.45
N ASN A 186 -7.37 -43.83 -35.10
CA ASN A 186 -7.13 -43.49 -36.50
C ASN A 186 -6.15 -42.32 -36.65
N PRO A 187 -5.39 -42.24 -37.79
CA PRO A 187 -4.38 -41.20 -37.99
C PRO A 187 -4.94 -39.78 -37.97
N GLN A 188 -6.18 -39.53 -38.34
CA GLN A 188 -6.78 -38.23 -38.39
C GLN A 188 -7.18 -37.74 -36.96
N GLU A 189 -7.74 -38.65 -36.16
CA GLU A 189 -8.05 -38.34 -34.76
C GLU A 189 -6.78 -38.13 -33.93
N LEU A 190 -5.74 -38.92 -34.18
CA LEU A 190 -4.44 -38.77 -33.55
C LEU A 190 -3.81 -37.41 -33.86
N HIS A 191 -3.88 -36.97 -35.14
CA HIS A 191 -3.39 -35.67 -35.55
C HIS A 191 -4.20 -34.53 -34.88
N GLY A 192 -5.53 -34.64 -34.85
CA GLY A 192 -6.38 -33.67 -34.18
C GLY A 192 -6.13 -33.57 -32.65
N ALA A 193 -5.89 -34.71 -31.98
CA ALA A 193 -5.53 -34.73 -30.57
C ALA A 193 -4.16 -34.06 -30.32
N ALA A 194 -3.17 -34.34 -31.18
CA ALA A 194 -1.84 -33.73 -31.08
C ALA A 194 -1.90 -32.21 -31.34
N GLU A 195 -2.69 -31.77 -32.31
CA GLU A 195 -2.93 -30.33 -32.55
C GLU A 195 -3.62 -29.66 -31.36
N ALA A 196 -4.66 -30.27 -30.77
CA ALA A 196 -5.34 -29.74 -29.62
C ALA A 196 -4.43 -29.62 -28.39
N ILE A 197 -3.63 -30.66 -28.11
CA ILE A 197 -2.63 -30.64 -27.02
C ILE A 197 -1.59 -29.54 -27.27
N SER A 198 -1.07 -29.44 -28.49
CA SER A 198 -0.09 -28.41 -28.87
C SER A 198 -0.66 -27.00 -28.68
N GLN A 199 -1.91 -26.77 -29.09
CA GLN A 199 -2.59 -25.49 -28.94
C GLN A 199 -2.78 -25.11 -27.46
N GLU A 200 -3.21 -26.06 -26.62
CA GLU A 200 -3.40 -25.78 -25.20
C GLU A 200 -2.08 -25.56 -24.45
N THR A 201 -1.01 -26.23 -24.90
CA THR A 201 0.35 -26.00 -24.38
C THR A 201 0.83 -24.60 -24.73
N ALA A 202 0.61 -24.15 -25.97
CA ALA A 202 0.95 -22.78 -26.40
C ALA A 202 0.13 -21.72 -25.60
N ASN A 203 -1.14 -22.00 -25.35
CA ASN A 203 -1.98 -21.13 -24.52
C ASN A 203 -1.41 -21.03 -23.08
N LEU A 204 -0.97 -22.12 -22.47
CA LEU A 204 -0.32 -22.13 -21.16
C LEU A 204 0.97 -21.31 -21.14
N GLU A 205 1.81 -21.41 -22.19
CA GLU A 205 3.02 -20.59 -22.32
C GLU A 205 2.72 -19.08 -22.37
N ILE A 206 1.68 -18.70 -23.09
CA ILE A 206 1.22 -17.30 -23.14
C ILE A 206 0.80 -16.84 -21.73
N MET A 207 -0.02 -17.62 -21.03
CA MET A 207 -0.49 -17.30 -19.67
C MET A 207 0.66 -17.15 -18.66
N ILE A 208 1.66 -18.03 -18.74
CA ILE A 208 2.85 -17.97 -17.87
C ILE A 208 3.66 -16.70 -18.15
N ASN A 209 3.79 -16.33 -19.42
CA ASN A 209 4.51 -15.11 -19.81
C ASN A 209 3.77 -13.84 -19.38
N GLU A 210 2.44 -13.79 -19.52
CA GLU A 210 1.61 -12.67 -19.04
C GLU A 210 1.75 -12.52 -17.50
N LEU A 211 1.69 -13.64 -16.76
CA LEU A 211 1.87 -13.64 -15.31
C LEU A 211 3.26 -13.16 -14.88
N ARG A 212 4.30 -13.60 -15.58
CA ARG A 212 5.68 -13.15 -15.34
C ARG A 212 5.83 -11.64 -15.55
N GLN A 213 5.24 -11.09 -16.61
CA GLN A 213 5.26 -9.66 -16.90
C GLN A 213 4.55 -8.87 -15.78
N LEU A 214 3.36 -9.34 -15.36
CA LEU A 214 2.61 -8.73 -14.26
C LEU A 214 3.44 -8.70 -12.96
N ALA A 215 4.05 -9.83 -12.59
CA ALA A 215 4.87 -9.92 -11.38
C ALA A 215 6.10 -8.99 -11.42
N GLN A 216 6.68 -8.74 -12.61
CA GLN A 216 7.78 -7.78 -12.77
C GLN A 216 7.31 -6.34 -12.55
N ILE A 217 6.14 -5.98 -13.06
CA ILE A 217 5.54 -4.65 -12.92
C ILE A 217 5.17 -4.40 -11.45
N ASP A 218 4.47 -5.32 -10.80
CA ASP A 218 3.98 -5.18 -9.42
C ASP A 218 5.11 -5.02 -8.39
N ASN A 219 6.25 -5.64 -8.64
CA ASN A 219 7.43 -5.52 -7.76
C ASN A 219 8.28 -4.27 -8.04
N ASN A 220 7.83 -3.34 -8.89
CA ASN A 220 8.65 -2.22 -9.38
C ASN A 220 10.05 -2.67 -9.88
N ALA A 221 10.13 -3.92 -10.36
CA ALA A 221 11.38 -4.51 -10.83
C ALA A 221 11.72 -4.08 -12.28
N VAL A 222 10.78 -3.42 -12.95
CA VAL A 222 10.98 -2.86 -14.28
C VAL A 222 11.67 -1.51 -14.12
N MET A 223 12.99 -1.50 -14.35
CA MET A 223 13.75 -0.26 -14.47
C MET A 223 13.91 0.02 -15.99
N PRO A 224 13.33 1.13 -16.52
CA PRO A 224 13.46 1.45 -17.94
C PRO A 224 14.93 1.63 -18.34
N GLU A 225 15.35 0.98 -19.40
CA GLU A 225 16.65 1.18 -20.06
C GLU A 225 16.44 2.12 -21.25
N GLU A 226 16.30 3.41 -20.96
CA GLU A 226 16.02 4.43 -21.97
C GLU A 226 17.15 4.55 -22.98
N SER A 227 16.79 4.67 -24.27
CA SER A 227 17.70 4.86 -25.38
C SER A 227 17.03 5.67 -26.50
N ASP A 228 17.86 6.32 -27.32
CA ASP A 228 17.38 7.06 -28.50
C ASP A 228 17.17 6.11 -29.68
N PHE A 229 15.95 6.05 -30.19
CA PHE A 229 15.63 5.26 -31.41
C PHE A 229 14.50 5.92 -32.21
N ASP A 230 14.43 5.56 -33.49
CA ASP A 230 13.32 5.94 -34.35
C ASP A 230 12.09 5.07 -34.01
N VAL A 231 10.98 5.72 -33.67
CA VAL A 231 9.75 5.02 -33.26
C VAL A 231 9.19 4.19 -34.44
N ASP A 232 9.23 4.71 -35.65
CA ASP A 232 8.68 4.03 -36.84
C ASP A 232 9.49 2.78 -37.21
N GLU A 233 10.81 2.78 -36.92
CA GLU A 233 11.64 1.58 -37.09
C GLU A 233 11.19 0.44 -36.17
N VAL A 234 10.96 0.75 -34.92
CA VAL A 234 10.49 -0.24 -33.91
C VAL A 234 9.10 -0.76 -34.28
N LEU A 235 8.17 0.14 -34.61
CA LEU A 235 6.84 -0.24 -35.06
C LEU A 235 6.84 -1.09 -36.30
N GLY A 236 7.74 -0.77 -37.26
CA GLY A 236 7.94 -1.57 -38.47
C GLY A 236 8.47 -2.98 -38.18
N TYR A 237 9.32 -3.14 -37.17
CA TYR A 237 9.76 -4.45 -36.71
C TYR A 237 8.60 -5.24 -36.08
N ILE A 238 7.81 -4.61 -35.23
CA ILE A 238 6.64 -5.23 -34.57
C ILE A 238 5.61 -5.65 -35.64
N TRP A 239 5.29 -4.75 -36.55
CA TRP A 239 4.35 -5.04 -37.63
C TRP A 239 4.77 -6.29 -38.45
N ARG A 240 6.04 -6.38 -38.85
CA ARG A 240 6.58 -7.56 -39.59
C ARG A 240 6.43 -8.86 -38.78
N ARG A 241 6.61 -8.81 -37.46
CA ARG A 241 6.45 -9.96 -36.59
C ARG A 241 4.99 -10.44 -36.49
N PHE A 242 4.05 -9.50 -36.50
CA PHE A 242 2.62 -9.81 -36.36
C PHE A 242 1.91 -10.08 -37.70
N ALA A 243 2.47 -9.65 -38.85
CA ALA A 243 1.87 -9.85 -40.16
C ALA A 243 1.55 -11.32 -40.51
N PRO A 244 2.44 -12.31 -40.31
CA PRO A 244 2.11 -13.71 -40.53
C PRO A 244 1.05 -14.24 -39.55
N ILE A 245 1.01 -13.77 -38.31
CA ILE A 245 0.01 -14.16 -37.32
C ILE A 245 -1.39 -13.67 -37.71
N ALA A 246 -1.49 -12.42 -38.14
CA ALA A 246 -2.73 -11.83 -38.66
C ALA A 246 -3.19 -12.55 -39.94
N ALA A 247 -2.29 -12.81 -40.87
CA ALA A 247 -2.59 -13.54 -42.11
C ALA A 247 -3.11 -14.96 -41.83
N GLY A 248 -2.52 -15.67 -40.88
CA GLY A 248 -2.98 -17.00 -40.45
C GLY A 248 -4.39 -17.00 -39.86
N ARG A 249 -4.87 -15.85 -39.35
CA ARG A 249 -6.24 -15.63 -38.88
C ARG A 249 -7.17 -15.00 -39.93
N GLY A 250 -6.66 -14.72 -41.12
CA GLY A 250 -7.41 -14.06 -42.21
C GLY A 250 -7.67 -12.57 -41.91
N VAL A 251 -6.89 -11.93 -41.05
CA VAL A 251 -7.00 -10.50 -40.71
C VAL A 251 -5.99 -9.71 -41.54
N LEU A 252 -6.44 -8.60 -42.17
CA LEU A 252 -5.58 -7.71 -42.91
C LEU A 252 -4.84 -6.76 -41.94
N LEU A 253 -3.54 -6.94 -41.78
CA LEU A 253 -2.72 -6.06 -40.95
C LEU A 253 -2.04 -5.00 -41.86
N SER A 254 -2.43 -3.72 -41.69
CA SER A 254 -1.86 -2.56 -42.38
C SER A 254 -1.08 -1.67 -41.42
N HIS A 255 -0.25 -0.78 -41.99
CA HIS A 255 0.49 0.22 -41.22
C HIS A 255 0.51 1.58 -41.90
N GLN A 256 0.64 2.64 -41.08
CA GLN A 256 0.88 4.01 -41.51
C GLN A 256 1.81 4.69 -40.51
N PHE A 257 3.08 4.85 -40.89
CA PHE A 257 4.10 5.42 -40.02
C PHE A 257 4.50 6.80 -40.54
N ASP A 258 4.01 7.84 -39.87
CA ASP A 258 4.14 9.24 -40.23
C ASP A 258 4.79 10.09 -39.12
N ALA A 259 5.24 9.45 -38.02
CA ALA A 259 5.85 10.19 -36.92
C ALA A 259 7.24 10.70 -37.24
N HIS A 260 8.08 9.83 -37.84
CA HIS A 260 9.46 10.12 -38.26
C HIS A 260 10.29 10.86 -37.19
N VAL A 261 10.10 10.48 -35.90
CA VAL A 261 10.79 11.12 -34.77
C VAL A 261 11.56 10.09 -33.96
N LYS A 262 12.69 10.55 -33.41
CA LYS A 262 13.43 9.80 -32.43
C LYS A 262 12.83 10.07 -31.05
N VAL A 263 12.67 9.00 -30.31
CA VAL A 263 12.18 9.03 -28.92
C VAL A 263 13.26 8.56 -27.96
N HIS A 264 13.22 9.06 -26.74
CA HIS A 264 14.08 8.62 -25.64
C HIS A 264 13.22 7.82 -24.68
N LEU A 265 13.13 6.52 -24.92
CA LEU A 265 12.27 5.56 -24.21
C LEU A 265 13.00 4.23 -24.08
N ASP A 266 12.42 3.29 -23.34
CA ASP A 266 12.85 1.89 -23.37
C ASP A 266 12.22 1.17 -24.56
N ARG A 267 13.06 0.75 -25.50
CA ARG A 267 12.64 0.04 -26.69
C ARG A 267 11.89 -1.26 -26.38
N GLN A 268 12.26 -1.97 -25.32
CA GLN A 268 11.63 -3.25 -24.94
C GLN A 268 10.25 -3.03 -24.31
N LEU A 269 10.09 -1.99 -23.50
CA LEU A 269 8.78 -1.65 -22.92
C LEU A 269 7.81 -1.22 -24.01
N LEU A 270 8.25 -0.40 -24.96
CA LEU A 270 7.45 0.00 -26.12
C LEU A 270 7.04 -1.22 -26.96
N ASP A 271 8.00 -2.11 -27.29
CA ASP A 271 7.73 -3.34 -28.06
C ASP A 271 6.67 -4.19 -27.38
N ARG A 272 6.80 -4.42 -26.06
CA ARG A 272 5.84 -5.22 -25.27
C ARG A 272 4.46 -4.57 -25.21
N ALA A 273 4.38 -3.26 -24.98
CA ALA A 273 3.10 -2.55 -24.92
C ALA A 273 2.36 -2.66 -26.27
N VAL A 274 3.02 -2.32 -27.38
CA VAL A 274 2.42 -2.38 -28.72
C VAL A 274 2.09 -3.82 -29.13
N ALA A 275 2.92 -4.79 -28.76
CA ALA A 275 2.66 -6.21 -29.03
C ALA A 275 1.39 -6.70 -28.33
N ASN A 276 1.17 -6.32 -27.07
CA ASN A 276 -0.05 -6.63 -26.34
C ASN A 276 -1.30 -6.02 -27.01
N LEU A 277 -1.20 -4.75 -27.45
CA LEU A 277 -2.29 -4.08 -28.14
C LEU A 277 -2.62 -4.75 -29.49
N LEU A 278 -1.59 -5.08 -30.30
CA LEU A 278 -1.79 -5.76 -31.57
C LEU A 278 -2.34 -7.18 -31.40
N SER A 279 -1.85 -7.94 -30.42
CA SER A 279 -2.37 -9.27 -30.11
C SER A 279 -3.85 -9.22 -29.77
N ASN A 280 -4.27 -8.26 -28.95
CA ASN A 280 -5.67 -8.06 -28.61
C ASN A 280 -6.51 -7.68 -29.83
N ALA A 281 -6.05 -6.71 -30.64
CA ALA A 281 -6.73 -6.26 -31.82
C ALA A 281 -6.93 -7.40 -32.85
N ILE A 282 -5.87 -8.17 -33.15
CA ILE A 282 -5.93 -9.31 -34.07
C ILE A 282 -6.86 -10.40 -33.56
N THR A 283 -6.89 -10.61 -32.24
CA THR A 283 -7.74 -11.63 -31.62
C THR A 283 -9.22 -11.24 -31.62
N ALA A 284 -9.53 -9.95 -31.46
CA ALA A 284 -10.88 -9.41 -31.47
C ALA A 284 -11.46 -9.20 -32.88
N THR A 285 -10.60 -9.28 -33.91
CA THR A 285 -10.97 -9.01 -35.30
C THR A 285 -11.36 -10.30 -36.03
N PRO A 286 -12.58 -10.43 -36.58
CA PRO A 286 -12.99 -11.56 -37.41
C PRO A 286 -12.18 -11.63 -38.71
N SER A 287 -12.09 -12.84 -39.30
CA SER A 287 -11.49 -13.05 -40.62
C SER A 287 -12.18 -12.18 -41.69
N GLY A 288 -11.41 -11.59 -42.56
CA GLY A 288 -11.85 -10.65 -43.59
C GLY A 288 -11.84 -9.17 -43.18
N ASN A 289 -11.62 -8.89 -41.89
CA ASN A 289 -11.54 -7.54 -41.32
C ASN A 289 -10.06 -7.09 -41.20
N SER A 290 -9.87 -5.84 -40.72
CA SER A 290 -8.54 -5.22 -40.74
C SER A 290 -8.14 -4.71 -39.33
N VAL A 291 -6.79 -4.70 -39.13
CA VAL A 291 -6.12 -4.00 -38.05
C VAL A 291 -5.09 -3.05 -38.62
N THR A 292 -5.04 -1.83 -38.12
CA THR A 292 -4.10 -0.80 -38.59
C THR A 292 -3.21 -0.36 -37.43
N LEU A 293 -1.90 -0.40 -37.59
CA LEU A 293 -0.91 0.18 -36.71
C LEU A 293 -0.42 1.49 -37.29
N SER A 294 -0.55 2.60 -36.57
CA SER A 294 -0.09 3.90 -37.07
C SER A 294 0.68 4.68 -36.02
N SER A 295 1.56 5.57 -36.50
CA SER A 295 2.27 6.54 -35.68
C SER A 295 2.10 7.95 -36.26
N ARG A 296 2.07 8.95 -35.38
CA ARG A 296 2.03 10.37 -35.80
C ARG A 296 2.57 11.27 -34.69
N VAL A 297 3.03 12.43 -35.09
CA VAL A 297 3.31 13.52 -34.12
C VAL A 297 1.97 14.07 -33.63
N ASN A 298 1.80 14.21 -32.30
CA ASN A 298 0.59 14.78 -31.74
C ASN A 298 0.67 16.32 -31.65
N ASP A 299 -0.46 16.97 -31.34
CA ASP A 299 -0.56 18.43 -31.27
C ASP A 299 0.38 19.05 -30.22
N SER A 300 0.75 18.31 -29.17
CA SER A 300 1.73 18.70 -28.15
C SER A 300 3.19 18.49 -28.58
N ARG A 301 3.45 18.12 -29.82
CA ARG A 301 4.76 17.70 -30.38
C ARG A 301 5.38 16.48 -29.69
N GLY A 302 4.56 15.65 -29.07
CA GLY A 302 4.91 14.31 -28.64
C GLY A 302 4.59 13.28 -29.73
N VAL A 303 4.64 12.00 -29.38
CA VAL A 303 4.33 10.89 -30.29
C VAL A 303 3.05 10.20 -29.89
N SER A 304 2.19 9.91 -30.85
CA SER A 304 1.02 9.04 -30.68
C SER A 304 1.15 7.81 -31.58
N ILE A 305 0.96 6.64 -30.95
CA ILE A 305 0.89 5.33 -31.61
C ILE A 305 -0.54 4.84 -31.50
N VAL A 306 -1.13 4.44 -32.60
CA VAL A 306 -2.54 4.02 -32.65
C VAL A 306 -2.64 2.62 -33.18
N VAL A 307 -3.35 1.76 -32.46
CA VAL A 307 -3.79 0.44 -32.93
C VAL A 307 -5.31 0.53 -33.09
N GLU A 308 -5.77 0.34 -34.33
CA GLU A 308 -7.19 0.41 -34.68
C GLU A 308 -7.63 -0.89 -35.33
N ASP A 309 -8.71 -1.47 -34.84
CA ASP A 309 -9.32 -2.67 -35.41
C ASP A 309 -10.75 -2.40 -35.87
N THR A 310 -11.20 -3.19 -36.86
CA THR A 310 -12.60 -3.25 -37.30
C THR A 310 -13.29 -4.50 -36.78
N GLY A 311 -13.02 -4.85 -35.52
CA GLY A 311 -13.53 -6.02 -34.84
C GLY A 311 -14.91 -5.84 -34.25
N SER A 312 -15.24 -6.67 -33.24
CA SER A 312 -16.56 -6.66 -32.59
C SER A 312 -16.87 -5.38 -31.83
N GLY A 313 -15.84 -4.59 -31.47
CA GLY A 313 -15.95 -3.48 -30.56
C GLY A 313 -16.25 -3.91 -29.11
N ILE A 314 -16.29 -2.94 -28.22
CA ILE A 314 -16.49 -3.11 -26.77
C ILE A 314 -17.74 -2.34 -26.35
N PRO A 315 -18.65 -2.94 -25.57
CA PRO A 315 -19.81 -2.25 -25.00
C PRO A 315 -19.40 -1.06 -24.10
N GLN A 316 -20.21 -0.01 -24.10
CA GLN A 316 -19.90 1.19 -23.30
C GLN A 316 -19.80 0.91 -21.79
N GLU A 317 -20.57 -0.05 -21.31
CA GLU A 317 -20.54 -0.51 -19.91
C GLU A 317 -19.22 -1.22 -19.55
N ASP A 318 -18.60 -1.90 -20.53
CA ASP A 318 -17.33 -2.63 -20.34
C ASP A 318 -16.10 -1.72 -20.43
N LEU A 319 -16.22 -0.57 -21.12
CA LEU A 319 -15.07 0.34 -21.34
C LEU A 319 -14.43 0.85 -20.05
N ALA A 320 -15.19 1.00 -18.97
CA ALA A 320 -14.68 1.38 -17.66
C ALA A 320 -13.79 0.30 -17.04
N HIS A 321 -13.98 -0.96 -17.44
CA HIS A 321 -13.38 -2.15 -16.85
C HIS A 321 -12.31 -2.83 -17.73
N VAL A 322 -12.09 -2.39 -18.98
CA VAL A 322 -11.15 -3.04 -19.90
C VAL A 322 -9.70 -3.01 -19.41
N PHE A 323 -9.36 -2.14 -18.49
CA PHE A 323 -8.06 -2.05 -17.83
C PHE A 323 -8.02 -2.77 -16.48
N ASP A 324 -9.13 -3.33 -16.02
CA ASP A 324 -9.13 -4.16 -14.83
C ASP A 324 -8.50 -5.51 -15.16
N ARG A 325 -7.66 -6.00 -14.26
CA ARG A 325 -6.95 -7.28 -14.46
C ARG A 325 -7.96 -8.42 -14.53
N PHE A 326 -7.77 -9.35 -15.47
CA PHE A 326 -8.64 -10.50 -15.74
C PHE A 326 -10.04 -10.14 -16.27
N PHE A 327 -10.29 -8.87 -16.53
CA PHE A 327 -11.56 -8.48 -17.12
C PHE A 327 -11.64 -9.03 -18.55
N ARG A 328 -12.76 -9.68 -18.86
CA ARG A 328 -13.10 -10.19 -20.21
C ARG A 328 -14.55 -9.89 -20.46
N GLY A 329 -14.84 -9.11 -21.48
CA GLY A 329 -16.21 -8.87 -21.95
C GLY A 329 -16.85 -10.19 -22.36
N ASP A 330 -18.15 -10.32 -22.11
CA ASP A 330 -19.06 -11.43 -22.40
C ASP A 330 -18.41 -12.85 -22.42
N ARG A 331 -18.35 -13.45 -21.24
CA ARG A 331 -17.71 -14.76 -20.93
C ARG A 331 -18.15 -15.93 -21.84
N SER A 332 -19.26 -15.77 -22.58
CA SER A 332 -19.88 -16.86 -23.31
C SER A 332 -19.37 -17.03 -24.75
N ARG A 333 -18.83 -15.98 -25.39
CA ARG A 333 -18.50 -16.00 -26.83
C ARG A 333 -17.05 -16.31 -27.18
N ASN A 334 -16.07 -16.11 -26.27
CA ASN A 334 -14.65 -16.17 -26.63
C ASN A 334 -13.80 -17.17 -25.83
N ARG A 335 -14.32 -18.33 -25.44
CA ARG A 335 -13.50 -19.43 -24.85
C ARG A 335 -12.37 -19.94 -25.75
N ARG A 336 -12.34 -19.58 -27.06
CA ARG A 336 -11.30 -19.99 -28.01
C ARG A 336 -10.15 -18.98 -28.19
N SER A 337 -10.28 -17.77 -27.67
CA SER A 337 -9.20 -16.78 -27.69
C SER A 337 -8.48 -16.78 -26.34
N GLY A 338 -7.45 -17.61 -26.24
CA GLY A 338 -6.66 -17.79 -25.04
C GLY A 338 -5.91 -16.53 -24.63
N GLY A 339 -6.22 -15.99 -23.45
CA GLY A 339 -5.52 -14.89 -22.79
C GLY A 339 -6.19 -14.62 -21.45
N LEU A 340 -5.38 -14.29 -20.42
CA LEU A 340 -5.84 -14.08 -19.05
C LEU A 340 -6.62 -12.76 -18.86
N GLY A 341 -6.80 -11.93 -19.90
CA GLY A 341 -7.32 -10.57 -19.74
C GLY A 341 -6.31 -9.61 -19.11
N LEU A 342 -5.03 -9.92 -19.26
CA LEU A 342 -3.93 -9.10 -18.73
C LEU A 342 -3.28 -8.19 -19.79
N GLY A 343 -3.54 -8.42 -21.07
CA GLY A 343 -2.84 -7.71 -22.14
C GLY A 343 -3.05 -6.19 -22.12
N LEU A 344 -4.29 -5.70 -21.95
CA LEU A 344 -4.57 -4.26 -21.85
C LEU A 344 -4.06 -3.63 -20.54
N PRO A 345 -4.28 -4.21 -19.37
CA PRO A 345 -3.65 -3.75 -18.12
C PRO A 345 -2.13 -3.65 -18.23
N ILE A 346 -1.45 -4.71 -18.72
CA ILE A 346 0.01 -4.72 -18.89
C ILE A 346 0.44 -3.61 -19.85
N ALA A 347 -0.26 -3.44 -20.99
CA ALA A 347 0.09 -2.39 -21.96
C ALA A 347 -0.01 -1.00 -21.33
N ARG A 348 -1.06 -0.74 -20.53
CA ARG A 348 -1.22 0.52 -19.80
C ARG A 348 -0.09 0.74 -18.80
N ASP A 349 0.17 -0.24 -17.94
CA ASP A 349 1.21 -0.13 -16.92
C ASP A 349 2.60 0.14 -17.54
N LEU A 350 2.94 -0.55 -18.65
CA LEU A 350 4.20 -0.33 -19.37
C LEU A 350 4.31 1.07 -19.97
N VAL A 351 3.21 1.61 -20.51
CA VAL A 351 3.16 2.98 -21.05
C VAL A 351 3.28 4.01 -19.93
N GLU A 352 2.63 3.80 -18.80
CA GLU A 352 2.66 4.70 -17.63
C GLU A 352 4.04 4.74 -16.96
N ILE A 353 4.79 3.62 -16.93
CA ILE A 353 6.18 3.57 -16.45
C ILE A 353 7.07 4.58 -17.20
N GLU A 354 6.80 4.82 -18.50
CA GLU A 354 7.52 5.77 -19.34
C GLU A 354 6.82 7.15 -19.44
N ALA A 355 5.99 7.48 -18.46
CA ALA A 355 5.21 8.73 -18.42
C ALA A 355 4.31 8.97 -19.65
N GLY A 356 3.94 7.90 -20.37
CA GLY A 356 2.96 7.90 -21.44
C GLY A 356 1.53 7.80 -20.91
N HIS A 357 0.57 7.91 -21.83
CA HIS A 357 -0.87 7.78 -21.53
C HIS A 357 -1.52 6.88 -22.58
N LEU A 358 -2.42 6.00 -22.15
CA LEU A 358 -3.18 5.09 -22.99
C LEU A 358 -4.66 5.42 -22.94
N ASP A 359 -5.27 5.70 -24.10
CA ASP A 359 -6.71 5.98 -24.27
C ASP A 359 -7.34 4.92 -25.17
N ILE A 360 -8.61 4.57 -24.90
CA ILE A 360 -9.36 3.60 -25.66
C ILE A 360 -10.72 4.17 -26.08
N LYS A 361 -11.06 4.00 -27.35
CA LYS A 361 -12.37 4.33 -27.90
C LYS A 361 -12.89 3.14 -28.68
N SER A 362 -14.13 2.73 -28.41
CA SER A 362 -14.72 1.59 -29.04
C SER A 362 -16.21 1.79 -29.30
N THR A 363 -16.69 1.16 -30.35
CA THR A 363 -18.12 1.12 -30.69
C THR A 363 -18.47 -0.30 -31.15
N VAL A 364 -19.46 -0.88 -30.53
CA VAL A 364 -19.92 -2.25 -30.85
C VAL A 364 -20.26 -2.37 -32.34
N GLY A 365 -19.72 -3.38 -32.99
CA GLY A 365 -19.93 -3.65 -34.42
C GLY A 365 -19.14 -2.77 -35.38
N ILE A 366 -18.37 -1.79 -34.87
CA ILE A 366 -17.50 -0.94 -35.69
C ILE A 366 -16.04 -1.30 -35.48
N GLY A 367 -15.60 -1.41 -34.22
CA GLY A 367 -14.24 -1.75 -33.85
C GLY A 367 -13.73 -0.96 -32.62
N THR A 368 -12.43 -1.09 -32.38
CA THR A 368 -11.73 -0.44 -31.25
C THR A 368 -10.51 0.32 -31.75
N ARG A 369 -10.30 1.49 -31.15
CA ARG A 369 -9.09 2.31 -31.34
C ARG A 369 -8.42 2.52 -29.99
N VAL A 370 -7.19 2.05 -29.87
CA VAL A 370 -6.32 2.27 -28.72
C VAL A 370 -5.22 3.24 -29.12
N THR A 371 -5.04 4.29 -28.34
CA THR A 371 -4.05 5.35 -28.59
C THR A 371 -3.08 5.41 -27.43
N VAL A 372 -1.81 5.18 -27.71
CA VAL A 372 -0.69 5.41 -26.79
C VAL A 372 -0.10 6.77 -27.11
N SER A 373 0.05 7.63 -26.12
CA SER A 373 0.59 8.99 -26.29
C SER A 373 1.77 9.21 -25.36
N TYR A 374 2.90 9.59 -25.92
CA TYR A 374 4.07 10.03 -25.17
C TYR A 374 4.23 11.55 -25.29
N PRO A 375 4.63 12.23 -24.18
CA PRO A 375 4.81 13.68 -24.17
C PRO A 375 6.02 14.10 -24.99
N ARG A 376 6.14 15.40 -25.32
CA ARG A 376 7.28 15.97 -26.02
C ARG A 376 8.63 15.69 -25.32
N SER A 377 8.64 15.57 -24.01
CA SER A 377 9.85 15.22 -23.24
C SER A 377 10.43 13.87 -23.61
N ALA A 378 9.61 12.96 -24.11
CA ALA A 378 10.04 11.67 -24.63
C ALA A 378 10.62 11.74 -26.06
N VAL A 379 10.51 12.88 -26.75
CA VAL A 379 11.12 13.08 -28.09
C VAL A 379 12.58 13.52 -27.90
N ALA A 380 13.49 12.84 -28.58
CA ALA A 380 14.93 13.10 -28.47
C ALA A 380 15.28 14.55 -28.83
N ARG A 381 16.10 15.21 -28.03
CA ARG A 381 16.38 16.65 -28.08
C ARG A 381 16.92 17.14 -29.44
N ASN A 382 17.52 16.30 -30.25
CA ASN A 382 18.15 16.71 -31.51
C ASN A 382 17.17 16.94 -32.69
N GLU A 383 15.91 16.55 -32.59
CA GLU A 383 14.91 16.76 -33.67
C GLU A 383 14.03 18.00 -33.45
N VAL A 384 14.02 18.56 -32.23
CA VAL A 384 13.25 19.78 -31.91
C VAL A 384 13.78 21.03 -32.68
N LEU A 385 15.03 21.00 -33.16
CA LEU A 385 15.67 22.11 -33.88
C LEU A 385 15.42 22.13 -35.39
N GLN A 386 14.91 21.05 -36.00
CA GLN A 386 14.63 20.98 -37.41
C GLN A 386 13.18 21.29 -37.81
N ALA A 387 12.28 21.39 -36.85
CA ALA A 387 10.84 21.66 -37.05
C ALA A 387 10.40 23.08 -36.64
N SER A 388 11.34 23.98 -36.39
CA SER A 388 11.09 25.42 -36.12
C SER A 388 11.56 26.29 -37.34
#